data_24dba4b1c47ddad94ea50532d5ef3ee0
#
_entry.id   24dba4b1c47ddad94ea50532d5ef3ee0
#
_cell.length_a   1.000
_cell.length_b   1.000
_cell.length_c   1.000
_cell.angle_alpha   90.00
_cell.angle_beta   90.00
_cell.angle_gamma   90.00
#
_symmetry.space_group_name_H-M   'P 1'
#
loop_
_entity.id
_entity.type
_entity.pdbx_description
1 polymer ?
#
loop_
_entity_poly.entity_id
_entity_poly.type
_entity_poly.pdbx_seq_one_letter_code
_entity_poly.pdbx_strand_id
1 'polypeptide(L)'
;QMDHQLIDETGNRFRFSTDGKPGNFVDIVCTPDILQGLPGCGTVHHVAFATKNEQTQKIAQQKLIRFGLNVTPILDREYFHSIYFREPGGILFEIATLPPGFAIDEPLEELGMSLKLPSWEEKNRMAIESALPIINLRLENYKDHGHTNL
;
A
#
# COMPACT_ATOMS: atom_id res chain seq x y z
N GLN A 1 -13.59 6.31 -7.14
CA GLN A 1 -12.94 6.71 -8.38
C GLN A 1 -11.63 7.39 -8.02
N MET A 2 -10.55 6.70 -8.30
CA MET A 2 -9.19 7.13 -7.98
C MET A 2 -8.56 7.81 -9.21
N ASP A 3 -9.38 8.60 -9.91
CA ASP A 3 -9.02 9.37 -11.11
C ASP A 3 -8.43 8.53 -12.28
N HIS A 4 -8.54 7.19 -12.19
CA HIS A 4 -8.17 6.29 -13.28
C HIS A 4 -9.25 6.30 -14.35
N GLN A 5 -8.83 6.33 -15.59
CA GLN A 5 -9.69 6.23 -16.76
C GLN A 5 -9.43 4.91 -17.48
N LEU A 6 -10.48 4.32 -18.04
CA LEU A 6 -10.34 3.16 -18.92
C LEU A 6 -9.60 3.60 -20.20
N ILE A 7 -8.50 2.91 -20.50
CA ILE A 7 -7.65 3.22 -21.67
C ILE A 7 -7.55 2.06 -22.65
N ASP A 8 -7.86 0.83 -22.23
CA ASP A 8 -7.85 -0.34 -23.10
C ASP A 8 -8.82 -1.41 -22.58
N GLU A 9 -9.40 -2.16 -23.51
CA GLU A 9 -10.29 -3.30 -23.25
C GLU A 9 -9.95 -4.43 -24.21
N THR A 10 -9.54 -5.57 -23.66
CA THR A 10 -9.21 -6.76 -24.45
C THR A 10 -9.82 -8.00 -23.80
N GLY A 11 -10.86 -8.54 -24.42
CA GLY A 11 -11.60 -9.68 -23.89
C GLY A 11 -12.24 -9.35 -22.52
N ASN A 12 -11.80 -10.04 -21.47
CA ASN A 12 -12.28 -9.82 -20.11
C ASN A 12 -11.34 -8.96 -19.25
N ARG A 13 -10.35 -8.32 -19.86
CA ARG A 13 -9.37 -7.45 -19.20
C ARG A 13 -9.64 -6.00 -19.54
N PHE A 14 -9.74 -5.18 -18.50
CA PHE A 14 -9.99 -3.75 -18.57
C PHE A 14 -8.79 -3.02 -17.96
N ARG A 15 -8.10 -2.21 -18.73
CA ARG A 15 -6.94 -1.45 -18.28
C ARG A 15 -7.30 -0.01 -17.98
N PHE A 16 -6.95 0.41 -16.78
CA PHE A 16 -7.14 1.78 -16.31
C PHE A 16 -5.79 2.45 -16.07
N SER A 17 -5.74 3.78 -16.26
CA SER A 17 -4.55 4.58 -15.93
C SER A 17 -4.95 6.01 -15.53
N THR A 18 -4.08 6.67 -14.76
CA THR A 18 -4.20 8.11 -14.46
C THR A 18 -3.46 8.98 -15.47
N ASP A 19 -2.17 8.68 -15.73
CA ASP A 19 -1.28 9.53 -16.54
C ASP A 19 -0.40 8.73 -17.53
N GLY A 20 -0.60 7.41 -17.61
CA GLY A 20 0.15 6.53 -18.52
C GLY A 20 1.58 6.22 -18.11
N LYS A 21 2.03 6.67 -16.93
CA LYS A 21 3.37 6.37 -16.44
C LYS A 21 3.47 4.98 -15.81
N PRO A 22 4.67 4.37 -15.80
CA PRO A 22 4.90 3.13 -15.08
C PRO A 22 4.43 3.21 -13.61
N GLY A 23 3.78 2.15 -13.12
CA GLY A 23 3.22 2.09 -11.78
C GLY A 23 1.79 2.65 -11.65
N ASN A 24 1.28 3.37 -12.66
CA ASN A 24 -0.05 3.98 -12.65
C ASN A 24 -1.07 3.22 -13.52
N PHE A 25 -0.81 1.95 -13.81
CA PHE A 25 -1.74 1.08 -14.53
C PHE A 25 -2.41 0.10 -13.57
N VAL A 26 -3.72 -0.06 -13.72
CA VAL A 26 -4.50 -1.08 -13.03
C VAL A 26 -5.27 -1.88 -14.05
N ASP A 27 -5.04 -3.18 -14.10
CA ASP A 27 -5.81 -4.11 -14.91
C ASP A 27 -6.84 -4.83 -14.04
N ILE A 28 -8.08 -4.75 -14.42
CA ILE A 28 -9.17 -5.54 -13.84
C ILE A 28 -9.48 -6.68 -14.81
N VAL A 29 -9.41 -7.92 -14.31
CA VAL A 29 -9.80 -9.11 -15.07
C VAL A 29 -11.13 -9.62 -14.54
N CYS A 30 -12.15 -9.61 -15.39
CA CYS A 30 -13.48 -10.09 -15.03
C CYS A 30 -13.57 -11.61 -15.20
N THR A 31 -13.67 -12.33 -14.10
CA THR A 31 -13.72 -13.80 -14.08
C THR A 31 -14.85 -14.29 -13.17
N PRO A 32 -16.13 -14.12 -13.60
CA PRO A 32 -17.27 -14.40 -12.73
C PRO A 32 -17.41 -15.88 -12.34
N ASP A 33 -16.83 -16.78 -13.12
CA ASP A 33 -16.92 -18.24 -12.90
C ASP A 33 -15.78 -18.79 -12.02
N ILE A 34 -14.83 -17.96 -11.59
CA ILE A 34 -13.75 -18.38 -10.72
C ILE A 34 -14.17 -18.24 -9.26
N LEU A 35 -13.83 -19.25 -8.45
CA LEU A 35 -14.08 -19.20 -7.01
C LEU A 35 -13.34 -17.99 -6.39
N GLN A 36 -14.02 -17.33 -5.44
CA GLN A 36 -13.42 -16.22 -4.71
C GLN A 36 -12.15 -16.68 -4.00
N GLY A 37 -11.08 -15.88 -4.13
CA GLY A 37 -9.82 -16.12 -3.41
C GLY A 37 -10.01 -16.03 -1.89
N LEU A 38 -9.31 -16.90 -1.18
CA LEU A 38 -9.27 -16.88 0.29
C LEU A 38 -7.99 -16.20 0.75
N PRO A 39 -8.06 -15.36 1.80
CA PRO A 39 -6.86 -14.78 2.39
C PRO A 39 -6.02 -15.88 3.06
N GLY A 40 -4.70 -15.77 2.98
CA GLY A 40 -3.79 -16.75 3.58
C GLY A 40 -2.34 -16.51 3.17
N CYS A 41 -1.44 -17.40 3.62
CA CYS A 41 -0.04 -17.35 3.26
C CYS A 41 0.14 -17.44 1.74
N GLY A 42 0.95 -16.55 1.17
CA GLY A 42 1.23 -16.49 -0.27
C GLY A 42 0.21 -15.70 -1.08
N THR A 43 -0.82 -15.12 -0.46
CA THR A 43 -1.75 -14.22 -1.13
C THR A 43 -1.35 -12.76 -0.93
N VAL A 44 -1.66 -11.91 -1.93
CA VAL A 44 -1.54 -10.45 -1.75
C VAL A 44 -2.64 -9.99 -0.82
N HIS A 45 -2.27 -9.33 0.29
CA HIS A 45 -3.23 -8.88 1.30
C HIS A 45 -4.08 -7.70 0.80
N HIS A 46 -3.44 -6.69 0.22
CA HIS A 46 -4.10 -5.48 -0.29
C HIS A 46 -3.31 -4.82 -1.41
N VAL A 47 -3.95 -3.88 -2.10
CA VAL A 47 -3.31 -2.96 -3.05
C VAL A 47 -3.46 -1.56 -2.47
N ALA A 48 -2.32 -0.86 -2.27
CA ALA A 48 -2.30 0.49 -1.72
C ALA A 48 -2.11 1.54 -2.81
N PHE A 49 -2.92 2.59 -2.74
CA PHE A 49 -2.84 3.77 -3.59
C PHE A 49 -2.39 4.97 -2.76
N ALA A 50 -1.42 5.71 -3.28
CA ALA A 50 -0.92 6.90 -2.61
C ALA A 50 -1.87 8.09 -2.76
N THR A 51 -2.00 8.87 -1.69
CA THR A 51 -2.66 10.17 -1.72
C THR A 51 -1.78 11.24 -1.10
N LYS A 52 -1.91 12.47 -1.58
CA LYS A 52 -0.99 13.57 -1.26
C LYS A 52 -0.94 13.92 0.24
N ASN A 53 -2.07 13.89 0.92
CA ASN A 53 -2.20 14.27 2.32
C ASN A 53 -3.55 13.82 2.90
N GLU A 54 -3.77 14.07 4.19
CA GLU A 54 -5.01 13.71 4.89
C GLU A 54 -6.26 14.36 4.30
N GLN A 55 -6.16 15.60 3.82
CA GLN A 55 -7.31 16.28 3.22
C GLN A 55 -7.80 15.57 1.97
N THR A 56 -6.87 15.18 1.09
CA THR A 56 -7.20 14.41 -0.12
C THR A 56 -7.69 13.00 0.20
N GLN A 57 -7.13 12.37 1.25
CA GLN A 57 -7.61 11.08 1.76
C GLN A 57 -9.05 11.17 2.28
N LYS A 58 -9.36 12.19 3.07
CA LYS A 58 -10.70 12.43 3.61
C LYS A 58 -11.74 12.65 2.50
N ILE A 59 -11.36 13.39 1.45
CA ILE A 59 -12.22 13.57 0.27
C ILE A 59 -12.46 12.24 -0.43
N ALA A 60 -11.42 11.41 -0.60
CA ALA A 60 -11.55 10.09 -1.18
C ALA A 60 -12.44 9.18 -0.33
N GLN A 61 -12.26 9.16 0.99
CA GLN A 61 -13.09 8.42 1.93
C GLN A 61 -14.58 8.78 1.77
N GLN A 62 -14.89 10.07 1.76
CA GLN A 62 -16.27 10.53 1.60
C GLN A 62 -16.88 10.13 0.26
N LYS A 63 -16.10 10.19 -0.83
CA LYS A 63 -16.54 9.71 -2.15
C LYS A 63 -16.88 8.21 -2.11
N LEU A 64 -16.00 7.38 -1.55
CA LEU A 64 -16.19 5.93 -1.45
C LEU A 64 -17.43 5.57 -0.62
N ILE A 65 -17.65 6.25 0.51
CA ILE A 65 -18.85 6.08 1.34
C ILE A 65 -20.12 6.44 0.54
N ARG A 66 -20.10 7.52 -0.24
CA ARG A 66 -21.25 7.91 -1.10
C ARG A 66 -21.53 6.87 -2.20
N PHE A 67 -20.54 6.10 -2.63
CA PHE A 67 -20.71 4.97 -3.53
C PHE A 67 -21.23 3.70 -2.82
N GLY A 68 -21.51 3.77 -1.54
CA GLY A 68 -22.03 2.64 -0.76
C GLY A 68 -20.97 1.65 -0.28
N LEU A 69 -19.68 2.00 -0.36
CA LEU A 69 -18.62 1.14 0.13
C LEU A 69 -18.43 1.30 1.63
N ASN A 70 -18.13 0.20 2.32
CA ASN A 70 -17.71 0.21 3.71
C ASN A 70 -16.24 0.61 3.77
N VAL A 71 -15.98 1.81 4.30
CA VAL A 71 -14.61 2.35 4.43
C VAL A 71 -14.26 2.49 5.91
N THR A 72 -13.07 2.06 6.29
CA THR A 72 -12.61 2.22 7.68
C THR A 72 -12.51 3.69 8.08
N PRO A 73 -12.53 4.00 9.38
CA PRO A 73 -11.98 5.27 9.86
C PRO A 73 -10.55 5.46 9.36
N ILE A 74 -10.06 6.71 9.42
CA ILE A 74 -8.65 6.99 9.17
C ILE A 74 -7.83 6.36 10.30
N LEU A 75 -6.88 5.51 9.94
CA LEU A 75 -6.00 4.79 10.85
C LEU A 75 -4.60 5.37 10.78
N ASP A 76 -4.05 5.72 11.93
CA ASP A 76 -2.65 6.11 12.07
C ASP A 76 -1.75 4.86 11.95
N ARG A 77 -0.76 4.93 11.05
CA ARG A 77 0.24 3.88 10.81
C ARG A 77 1.67 4.38 11.10
N GLU A 78 1.80 5.43 11.92
CA GLU A 78 3.03 6.16 12.25
C GLU A 78 3.67 6.85 11.04
N TYR A 79 3.95 6.11 9.97
CA TYR A 79 4.60 6.62 8.75
C TYR A 79 3.63 7.20 7.73
N PHE A 80 2.34 6.89 7.87
CA PHE A 80 1.25 7.35 7.00
C PHE A 80 -0.10 7.13 7.68
N HIS A 81 -1.13 7.76 7.16
CA HIS A 81 -2.51 7.47 7.53
C HIS A 81 -3.16 6.64 6.44
N SER A 82 -4.00 5.68 6.82
CA SER A 82 -4.65 4.76 5.88
C SER A 82 -6.16 4.67 6.07
N ILE A 83 -6.85 4.48 4.97
CA ILE A 83 -8.23 3.98 4.93
C ILE A 83 -8.27 2.72 4.08
N TYR A 84 -9.12 1.78 4.47
CA TYR A 84 -9.30 0.51 3.78
C TYR A 84 -10.74 0.31 3.35
N PHE A 85 -10.92 -0.31 2.20
CA PHE A 85 -12.22 -0.72 1.69
C PHE A 85 -12.08 -1.91 0.75
N ARG A 86 -13.15 -2.70 0.61
CA ARG A 86 -13.19 -3.73 -0.42
C ARG A 86 -13.89 -3.18 -1.64
N GLU A 87 -13.23 -3.34 -2.79
CA GLU A 87 -13.86 -3.07 -4.07
C GLU A 87 -14.94 -4.16 -4.38
N PRO A 88 -15.82 -3.97 -5.37
CA PRO A 88 -16.92 -4.91 -5.62
C PRO A 88 -16.53 -6.36 -5.89
N GLY A 89 -15.32 -6.63 -6.38
CA GLY A 89 -14.76 -7.98 -6.57
C GLY A 89 -14.21 -8.61 -5.29
N GLY A 90 -14.20 -7.87 -4.17
CA GLY A 90 -13.75 -8.35 -2.87
C GLY A 90 -12.27 -8.10 -2.54
N ILE A 91 -11.50 -7.50 -3.45
CA ILE A 91 -10.09 -7.17 -3.21
C ILE A 91 -10.01 -6.02 -2.21
N LEU A 92 -9.12 -6.16 -1.22
CA LEU A 92 -8.87 -5.11 -0.24
C LEU A 92 -8.00 -4.01 -0.87
N PHE A 93 -8.55 -2.81 -0.90
CA PHE A 93 -7.83 -1.60 -1.31
C PHE A 93 -7.51 -0.74 -0.10
N GLU A 94 -6.36 -0.08 -0.17
CA GLU A 94 -5.90 0.92 0.77
C GLU A 94 -5.69 2.25 0.06
N ILE A 95 -6.00 3.36 0.72
CA ILE A 95 -5.53 4.68 0.32
C ILE A 95 -4.68 5.22 1.46
N ALA A 96 -3.38 5.37 1.20
CA ALA A 96 -2.39 5.80 2.17
C ALA A 96 -1.87 7.21 1.84
N THR A 97 -1.64 8.04 2.87
CA THR A 97 -1.00 9.34 2.69
C THR A 97 0.50 9.17 2.44
N LEU A 98 1.09 10.09 1.69
CA LEU A 98 2.56 10.15 1.55
C LEU A 98 3.24 10.63 2.84
N PRO A 99 2.77 11.73 3.51
CA PRO A 99 3.33 12.15 4.78
C PRO A 99 2.84 11.28 5.96
N PRO A 100 3.65 11.25 7.06
CA PRO A 100 4.95 11.88 7.25
C PRO A 100 6.09 11.16 6.54
N GLY A 101 5.92 9.89 6.15
CA GLY A 101 6.92 9.08 5.47
C GLY A 101 7.86 8.32 6.41
N PHE A 102 8.63 7.38 5.86
CA PHE A 102 9.48 6.49 6.63
C PHE A 102 10.71 7.16 7.23
N ALA A 103 11.10 8.35 6.74
CA ALA A 103 12.27 9.07 7.23
C ALA A 103 12.00 9.93 8.48
N ILE A 104 10.89 9.71 9.19
CA ILE A 104 10.58 10.47 10.41
C ILE A 104 11.41 10.04 11.61
N ASP A 105 11.85 8.78 11.63
CA ASP A 105 12.58 8.17 12.74
C ASP A 105 13.90 7.49 12.32
N GLU A 106 14.22 7.52 11.04
CA GLU A 106 15.50 7.06 10.48
C GLU A 106 16.01 8.03 9.41
N PRO A 107 17.32 8.27 9.35
CA PRO A 107 17.93 8.96 8.22
C PRO A 107 17.68 8.19 6.92
N LEU A 108 17.54 8.89 5.81
CA LEU A 108 17.23 8.29 4.51
C LEU A 108 18.29 7.23 4.10
N GLU A 109 19.54 7.47 4.45
CA GLU A 109 20.68 6.59 4.16
C GLU A 109 20.68 5.30 4.99
N GLU A 110 19.91 5.27 6.08
CA GLU A 110 19.84 4.16 7.03
C GLU A 110 18.46 3.47 7.02
N LEU A 111 17.56 3.88 6.12
CA LEU A 111 16.21 3.31 6.07
C LEU A 111 16.24 1.77 5.92
N GLY A 112 15.58 1.10 6.86
CA GLY A 112 15.47 -0.36 6.88
C GLY A 112 16.72 -1.09 7.37
N MET A 113 17.73 -0.38 7.87
CA MET A 113 18.96 -0.98 8.44
C MET A 113 18.74 -1.53 9.85
N SER A 114 17.73 -1.05 10.55
CA SER A 114 17.37 -1.50 11.88
C SER A 114 15.89 -1.81 12.02
N LEU A 115 15.55 -2.72 12.95
CA LEU A 115 14.15 -2.98 13.28
C LEU A 115 13.55 -1.75 13.95
N LYS A 116 12.52 -1.18 13.35
CA LYS A 116 11.65 -0.18 13.97
C LYS A 116 10.42 -0.83 14.51
N LEU A 117 10.01 -0.42 15.70
CA LEU A 117 8.79 -0.88 16.34
C LEU A 117 7.88 0.32 16.59
N PRO A 118 6.56 0.11 16.53
CA PRO A 118 5.64 1.10 17.02
C PRO A 118 5.95 1.45 18.49
N SER A 119 5.76 2.70 18.87
CA SER A 119 6.13 3.19 20.23
C SER A 119 5.53 2.37 21.37
N TRP A 120 4.33 1.83 21.17
CA TRP A 120 3.67 0.97 22.17
C TRP A 120 4.29 -0.44 22.26
N GLU A 121 5.08 -0.90 21.29
CA GLU A 121 5.76 -2.22 21.27
C GLU A 121 7.22 -2.13 21.74
N GLU A 122 7.80 -0.95 21.89
CA GLU A 122 9.21 -0.80 22.31
C GLU A 122 9.53 -1.51 23.63
N LYS A 123 8.60 -1.57 24.54
CA LYS A 123 8.73 -2.32 25.81
C LYS A 123 8.92 -3.83 25.61
N ASN A 124 8.51 -4.35 24.46
CA ASN A 124 8.58 -5.77 24.10
C ASN A 124 9.75 -6.08 23.15
N ARG A 125 10.59 -5.10 22.82
CA ARG A 125 11.65 -5.19 21.80
C ARG A 125 12.48 -6.48 21.92
N MET A 126 13.03 -6.77 23.09
CA MET A 126 13.87 -7.95 23.30
C MET A 126 13.15 -9.27 22.98
N ALA A 127 11.88 -9.39 23.36
CA ALA A 127 11.09 -10.58 23.07
C ALA A 127 10.77 -10.69 21.57
N ILE A 128 10.46 -9.56 20.92
CA ILE A 128 10.19 -9.52 19.48
C ILE A 128 11.45 -9.88 18.70
N GLU A 129 12.59 -9.26 18.98
CA GLU A 129 13.85 -9.54 18.30
C GLU A 129 14.29 -11.00 18.45
N SER A 130 14.07 -11.59 19.63
CA SER A 130 14.39 -13.00 19.85
C SER A 130 13.49 -13.99 19.11
N ALA A 131 12.27 -13.57 18.76
CA ALA A 131 11.28 -14.40 18.05
C ALA A 131 11.36 -14.24 16.52
N LEU A 132 11.97 -13.15 16.04
CA LEU A 132 12.09 -12.91 14.61
C LEU A 132 13.22 -13.75 13.98
N PRO A 133 13.06 -14.18 12.72
CA PRO A 133 14.15 -14.81 11.99
C PRO A 133 15.28 -13.82 11.76
N ILE A 134 16.53 -14.30 11.79
CA ILE A 134 17.70 -13.45 11.49
C ILE A 134 17.64 -13.05 10.03
N ILE A 135 17.61 -11.74 9.78
CA ILE A 135 17.68 -11.15 8.45
C ILE A 135 19.11 -10.70 8.18
N ASN A 136 19.79 -11.40 7.29
CA ASN A 136 21.12 -10.99 6.83
C ASN A 136 20.96 -9.97 5.71
N LEU A 137 21.21 -8.70 6.02
CA LEU A 137 21.26 -7.64 5.02
C LEU A 137 22.50 -7.81 4.16
N ARG A 138 22.33 -8.17 2.89
CA ARG A 138 23.42 -8.17 1.91
C ARG A 138 23.65 -6.75 1.40
N LEU A 139 24.39 -5.96 2.15
CA LEU A 139 24.72 -4.57 1.81
C LEU A 139 25.53 -4.42 0.52
N GLU A 140 26.19 -5.48 0.07
CA GLU A 140 27.04 -5.48 -1.12
C GLU A 140 26.28 -5.19 -2.41
N ASN A 141 24.99 -5.54 -2.46
CA ASN A 141 24.13 -5.34 -3.64
C ASN A 141 23.47 -3.94 -3.68
N TYR A 142 23.58 -3.14 -2.63
CA TYR A 142 22.91 -1.83 -2.54
C TYR A 142 23.72 -0.67 -3.11
N LYS A 143 25.03 -0.86 -3.36
CA LYS A 143 25.92 0.21 -3.83
C LYS A 143 25.88 0.47 -5.33
N ASP A 144 25.26 -0.38 -6.14
CA ASP A 144 25.33 -0.32 -7.62
C ASP A 144 24.07 0.19 -8.34
N HIS A 145 23.01 0.51 -7.62
CA HIS A 145 21.85 1.16 -8.26
C HIS A 145 21.95 2.66 -8.05
N GLY A 146 22.70 3.30 -8.99
CA GLY A 146 22.83 4.75 -9.07
C GLY A 146 21.46 5.44 -8.97
N HIS A 147 21.45 6.50 -8.17
CA HIS A 147 20.32 7.42 -8.05
C HIS A 147 19.87 7.90 -9.43
N THR A 148 18.87 7.29 -10.00
CA THR A 148 18.04 7.93 -11.01
C THR A 148 16.93 8.65 -10.26
N ASN A 149 17.00 9.98 -10.28
CA ASN A 149 16.06 10.92 -9.70
C ASN A 149 14.61 10.49 -9.98
N LEU A 150 13.85 10.29 -8.92
CA LEU A 150 12.39 10.28 -8.91
C LEU A 150 11.87 11.71 -8.78
#